data_2912cf72fa835a82c861bd1aaa2b3966
#
_entry.id   2912cf72fa835a82c861bd1aaa2b3966
#
_cell.length_a   1.000
_cell.length_b   1.000
_cell.length_c   1.000
_cell.angle_alpha   90.00
_cell.angle_beta   90.00
_cell.angle_gamma   90.00
#
_symmetry.space_group_name_H-M   'P 1'
#
loop_
_entity.id
_entity.type
_entity.pdbx_description
1 polymer ?
#
loop_
_entity_poly.entity_id
_entity_poly.type
_entity_poly.pdbx_seq_one_letter_code
_entity_poly.pdbx_strand_id
1 'polypeptide(L)'
;MDTIIFDVDGTLSDVNHRRHHVTGGAKDWATFTDEMVNDPPYRDVCLLAELLGDHPLVNQGAIKLFVFTGRPDTHRKQTEEWLRTHARSFLEKAEGVIMRAAGDYRADDVIKEEFLDHIIAQGYNPRFVVDDRPSVCEMWKRRGVTLLRHDNGQWDVS
;
A
#
# COMPACT_ATOMS: atom_id res chain seq x y z
N MET A 1 -13.49 14.43 -4.57
CA MET A 1 -14.08 13.20 -4.08
C MET A 1 -13.20 12.63 -2.98
N ASP A 2 -13.73 12.53 -1.78
CA ASP A 2 -12.96 12.09 -0.61
C ASP A 2 -12.43 10.67 -0.81
N THR A 3 -11.16 10.46 -0.47
CA THR A 3 -10.43 9.25 -0.82
C THR A 3 -9.59 8.77 0.35
N ILE A 4 -9.52 7.44 0.52
CA ILE A 4 -8.68 6.76 1.50
C ILE A 4 -7.70 5.86 0.74
N ILE A 5 -6.44 5.89 1.16
CA ILE A 5 -5.35 5.15 0.50
C ILE A 5 -4.73 4.17 1.50
N PHE A 6 -4.50 2.93 1.07
CA PHE A 6 -3.72 1.94 1.83
C PHE A 6 -2.50 1.50 1.05
N ASP A 7 -1.37 1.44 1.75
CA ASP A 7 -0.19 0.72 1.32
C ASP A 7 -0.37 -0.79 1.56
N VAL A 8 0.48 -1.61 0.96
CA VAL A 8 0.45 -3.08 1.12
C VAL A 8 1.58 -3.57 2.01
N ASP A 9 2.83 -3.48 1.55
CA ASP A 9 3.99 -4.08 2.22
C ASP A 9 4.34 -3.34 3.52
N GLY A 10 4.29 -4.04 4.63
CA GLY A 10 4.50 -3.45 5.96
C GLY A 10 3.26 -2.82 6.57
N THR A 11 2.17 -2.71 5.83
CA THR A 11 0.90 -2.13 6.26
C THR A 11 -0.18 -3.21 6.35
N LEU A 12 -0.58 -3.81 5.25
CA LEU A 12 -1.50 -4.94 5.20
C LEU A 12 -0.77 -6.27 5.29
N SER A 13 0.39 -6.39 4.65
CA SER A 13 1.18 -7.62 4.59
C SER A 13 2.47 -7.52 5.40
N ASP A 14 2.78 -8.59 6.13
CA ASP A 14 4.04 -8.74 6.85
C ASP A 14 5.12 -9.30 5.91
N VAL A 15 6.11 -8.46 5.59
CA VAL A 15 7.18 -8.81 4.65
C VAL A 15 8.45 -9.34 5.34
N ASN A 16 8.42 -9.54 6.65
CA ASN A 16 9.60 -9.89 7.43
C ASN A 16 10.30 -11.15 6.94
N HIS A 17 9.53 -12.19 6.57
CA HIS A 17 10.09 -13.47 6.16
C HIS A 17 10.94 -13.38 4.88
N ARG A 18 10.80 -12.31 4.10
CA ARG A 18 11.53 -12.12 2.84
C ARG A 18 12.50 -10.93 2.81
N ARG A 19 12.56 -10.14 3.90
CA ARG A 19 13.45 -8.96 3.96
C ARG A 19 14.93 -9.29 3.82
N HIS A 20 15.35 -10.46 4.28
CA HIS A 20 16.74 -10.88 4.22
C HIS A 20 17.30 -10.94 2.79
N HIS A 21 16.45 -11.11 1.78
CA HIS A 21 16.87 -11.09 0.37
C HIS A 21 17.37 -9.73 -0.10
N VAL A 22 16.96 -8.64 0.55
CA VAL A 22 17.26 -7.26 0.12
C VAL A 22 17.97 -6.43 1.20
N THR A 23 18.36 -7.06 2.31
CA THR A 23 19.14 -6.43 3.37
C THR A 23 20.53 -7.05 3.42
N GLY A 24 21.55 -6.26 3.78
CA GLY A 24 22.94 -6.71 3.81
C GLY A 24 23.62 -6.64 2.45
N GLY A 25 24.34 -7.69 2.05
CA GLY A 25 25.18 -7.73 0.85
C GLY A 25 24.44 -7.61 -0.49
N ALA A 26 24.65 -8.56 -1.40
CA ALA A 26 23.97 -8.57 -2.69
C ALA A 26 22.45 -8.71 -2.50
N LYS A 27 21.69 -7.82 -3.17
CA LYS A 27 20.21 -7.80 -3.08
C LYS A 27 19.61 -8.69 -4.15
N ASP A 28 18.71 -9.56 -3.72
CA ASP A 28 17.92 -10.42 -4.61
C ASP A 28 16.46 -9.95 -4.63
N TRP A 29 16.21 -8.93 -5.44
CA TRP A 29 14.87 -8.35 -5.59
C TRP A 29 13.89 -9.31 -6.26
N ALA A 30 14.36 -10.19 -7.13
CA ALA A 30 13.49 -11.15 -7.81
C ALA A 30 12.88 -12.13 -6.81
N THR A 31 13.70 -12.78 -5.98
CA THR A 31 13.20 -13.70 -4.94
C THR A 31 12.36 -12.97 -3.90
N PHE A 32 12.80 -11.78 -3.46
CA PHE A 32 12.02 -10.94 -2.54
C PHE A 32 10.60 -10.68 -3.08
N THR A 33 10.49 -10.35 -4.35
CA THR A 33 9.19 -10.07 -4.98
C THR A 33 8.36 -11.33 -5.17
N ASP A 34 8.96 -12.43 -5.61
CA ASP A 34 8.26 -13.69 -5.86
C ASP A 34 7.66 -14.30 -4.59
N GLU A 35 8.32 -14.12 -3.44
CA GLU A 35 7.84 -14.65 -2.16
C GLU A 35 6.67 -13.86 -1.55
N MET A 36 6.24 -12.76 -2.16
CA MET A 36 5.14 -11.92 -1.65
C MET A 36 3.83 -12.70 -1.45
N VAL A 37 3.60 -13.75 -2.23
CA VAL A 37 2.40 -14.58 -2.14
C VAL A 37 2.25 -15.27 -0.77
N ASN A 38 3.36 -15.43 -0.05
CA ASN A 38 3.43 -16.09 1.26
C ASN A 38 3.39 -15.10 2.43
N ASP A 39 3.23 -13.81 2.19
CA ASP A 39 3.20 -12.81 3.26
C ASP A 39 2.04 -13.09 4.22
N PRO A 40 2.29 -13.21 5.53
CA PRO A 40 1.21 -13.20 6.51
C PRO A 40 0.51 -11.83 6.51
N PRO A 41 -0.80 -11.77 6.78
CA PRO A 41 -1.49 -10.48 6.95
C PRO A 41 -1.20 -9.87 8.32
N TYR A 42 -1.11 -8.53 8.37
CA TYR A 42 -1.33 -7.80 9.60
C TYR A 42 -2.84 -7.74 9.84
N ARG A 43 -3.36 -8.67 10.63
CA ARG A 43 -4.79 -8.93 10.75
C ARG A 43 -5.61 -7.72 11.17
N ASP A 44 -5.09 -6.91 12.10
CA ASP A 44 -5.81 -5.72 12.60
C ASP A 44 -5.92 -4.64 11.52
N VAL A 45 -4.88 -4.45 10.72
CA VAL A 45 -4.91 -3.48 9.61
C VAL A 45 -5.80 -3.99 8.47
N CYS A 46 -5.76 -5.28 8.18
CA CYS A 46 -6.68 -5.91 7.22
C CYS A 46 -8.14 -5.79 7.69
N LEU A 47 -8.40 -5.95 8.98
CA LEU A 47 -9.74 -5.73 9.56
C LEU A 47 -10.22 -4.29 9.34
N LEU A 48 -9.34 -3.30 9.59
CA LEU A 48 -9.69 -1.90 9.32
C LEU A 48 -10.04 -1.70 7.84
N ALA A 49 -9.25 -2.26 6.93
CA ALA A 49 -9.51 -2.18 5.50
C ALA A 49 -10.87 -2.81 5.14
N GLU A 50 -11.18 -3.99 5.69
CA GLU A 50 -12.47 -4.66 5.48
C GLU A 50 -13.64 -3.83 5.97
N LEU A 51 -13.55 -3.27 7.17
CA LEU A 51 -14.58 -2.40 7.74
C LEU A 51 -14.82 -1.17 6.87
N LEU A 52 -13.77 -0.57 6.31
CA LEU A 52 -13.88 0.56 5.39
C LEU A 52 -14.54 0.16 4.07
N GLY A 53 -14.15 -1.00 3.51
CA GLY A 53 -14.76 -1.52 2.29
C GLY A 53 -16.26 -1.76 2.42
N ASP A 54 -16.70 -2.19 3.60
CA ASP A 54 -18.11 -2.45 3.90
C ASP A 54 -18.89 -1.21 4.35
N HIS A 55 -18.22 -0.08 4.57
CA HIS A 55 -18.86 1.12 5.11
C HIS A 55 -19.89 1.71 4.13
N PRO A 56 -21.07 2.13 4.62
CA PRO A 56 -22.12 2.71 3.74
C PRO A 56 -21.67 3.85 2.85
N LEU A 57 -20.81 4.76 3.35
CA LEU A 57 -20.28 5.87 2.55
C LEU A 57 -19.42 5.41 1.37
N VAL A 58 -18.72 4.29 1.52
CA VAL A 58 -17.95 3.68 0.43
C VAL A 58 -18.91 3.01 -0.55
N ASN A 59 -19.87 2.24 -0.05
CA ASN A 59 -20.85 1.57 -0.89
C ASN A 59 -21.71 2.54 -1.71
N GLN A 60 -21.99 3.72 -1.17
CA GLN A 60 -22.73 4.79 -1.85
C GLN A 60 -21.87 5.63 -2.79
N GLY A 61 -20.54 5.39 -2.82
CA GLY A 61 -19.61 6.14 -3.65
C GLY A 61 -19.22 7.52 -3.12
N ALA A 62 -19.60 7.86 -1.88
CA ALA A 62 -19.23 9.14 -1.26
C ALA A 62 -17.74 9.18 -0.87
N ILE A 63 -17.17 8.03 -0.53
CA ILE A 63 -15.74 7.85 -0.25
C ILE A 63 -15.18 6.82 -1.22
N LYS A 64 -14.03 7.13 -1.80
CA LYS A 64 -13.31 6.26 -2.73
C LYS A 64 -12.08 5.65 -2.05
N LEU A 65 -11.72 4.45 -2.46
CA LEU A 65 -10.60 3.71 -1.91
C LEU A 65 -9.55 3.47 -2.98
N PHE A 66 -8.27 3.55 -2.61
CA PHE A 66 -7.14 3.19 -3.45
C PHE A 66 -6.14 2.33 -2.68
N VAL A 67 -5.47 1.45 -3.40
CA VAL A 67 -4.25 0.80 -2.95
C VAL A 67 -3.06 1.40 -3.70
N PHE A 68 -2.05 1.87 -2.97
CA PHE A 68 -0.78 2.33 -3.52
C PHE A 68 0.33 1.39 -3.06
N THR A 69 1.03 0.76 -3.99
CA THR A 69 2.10 -0.17 -3.63
C THR A 69 3.35 0.02 -4.49
N GLY A 70 4.51 -0.13 -3.85
CA GLY A 70 5.79 -0.18 -4.54
C GLY A 70 6.07 -1.51 -5.24
N ARG A 71 5.17 -2.49 -5.15
CA ARG A 71 5.31 -3.76 -5.88
C ARG A 71 5.27 -3.51 -7.38
N PRO A 72 6.12 -4.19 -8.18
CA PRO A 72 6.06 -4.05 -9.63
C PRO A 72 4.77 -4.63 -10.21
N ASP A 73 4.26 -4.00 -11.25
CA ASP A 73 3.00 -4.40 -11.91
C ASP A 73 3.08 -5.76 -12.62
N THR A 74 4.28 -6.29 -12.81
CA THR A 74 4.49 -7.69 -13.22
C THR A 74 3.87 -8.69 -12.25
N HIS A 75 3.67 -8.28 -10.99
CA HIS A 75 3.09 -9.10 -9.91
C HIS A 75 1.67 -8.63 -9.52
N ARG A 76 0.97 -7.98 -10.44
CA ARG A 76 -0.40 -7.48 -10.21
C ARG A 76 -1.35 -8.60 -9.81
N LYS A 77 -1.35 -9.69 -10.57
CA LYS A 77 -2.25 -10.82 -10.32
C LYS A 77 -2.05 -11.38 -8.91
N GLN A 78 -0.81 -11.65 -8.53
CA GLN A 78 -0.47 -12.20 -7.22
C GLN A 78 -0.84 -11.21 -6.09
N THR A 79 -0.62 -9.92 -6.30
CA THR A 79 -0.98 -8.89 -5.33
C THR A 79 -2.49 -8.79 -5.14
N GLU A 80 -3.26 -8.79 -6.21
CA GLU A 80 -4.73 -8.76 -6.14
C GLU A 80 -5.31 -10.03 -5.53
N GLU A 81 -4.73 -11.20 -5.83
CA GLU A 81 -5.13 -12.47 -5.20
C GLU A 81 -4.88 -12.45 -3.69
N TRP A 82 -3.73 -11.93 -3.26
CA TRP A 82 -3.42 -11.77 -1.85
C TRP A 82 -4.41 -10.82 -1.16
N LEU A 83 -4.70 -9.68 -1.77
CA LEU A 83 -5.67 -8.70 -1.25
C LEU A 83 -7.08 -9.29 -1.21
N ARG A 84 -7.47 -10.07 -2.21
CA ARG A 84 -8.78 -10.74 -2.24
C ARG A 84 -8.93 -11.74 -1.10
N THR A 85 -7.85 -12.37 -0.70
CA THR A 85 -7.84 -13.31 0.42
C THR A 85 -7.92 -12.61 1.78
N HIS A 86 -7.24 -11.46 1.95
CA HIS A 86 -7.02 -10.84 3.26
C HIS A 86 -7.74 -9.50 3.47
N ALA A 87 -8.13 -8.82 2.39
CA ALA A 87 -8.78 -7.50 2.43
C ALA A 87 -9.79 -7.38 1.26
N ARG A 88 -10.66 -8.36 1.13
CA ARG A 88 -11.58 -8.51 -0.01
C ARG A 88 -12.48 -7.32 -0.20
N SER A 89 -13.20 -6.90 0.83
CA SER A 89 -14.17 -5.80 0.71
C SER A 89 -13.49 -4.51 0.28
N PHE A 90 -12.30 -4.24 0.80
CA PHE A 90 -11.50 -3.09 0.39
C PHE A 90 -11.12 -3.18 -1.09
N LEU A 91 -10.58 -4.33 -1.52
CA LEU A 91 -10.17 -4.55 -2.90
C LEU A 91 -11.35 -4.40 -3.88
N GLU A 92 -12.47 -5.02 -3.58
CA GLU A 92 -13.67 -5.00 -4.45
C GLU A 92 -14.24 -3.60 -4.61
N LYS A 93 -14.05 -2.71 -3.63
CA LYS A 93 -14.50 -1.32 -3.66
C LYS A 93 -13.44 -0.33 -4.11
N ALA A 94 -12.18 -0.76 -4.19
CA ALA A 94 -11.09 0.12 -4.61
C ALA A 94 -11.28 0.58 -6.07
N GLU A 95 -11.08 1.87 -6.29
CA GLU A 95 -11.07 2.45 -7.65
C GLU A 95 -9.86 1.92 -8.45
N GLY A 96 -8.78 1.58 -7.75
CA GLY A 96 -7.59 1.01 -8.36
C GLY A 96 -6.55 0.53 -7.37
N VAL A 97 -5.74 -0.40 -7.85
CA VAL A 97 -4.48 -0.81 -7.25
C VAL A 97 -3.38 -0.21 -8.12
N ILE A 98 -2.75 0.86 -7.64
CA ILE A 98 -1.71 1.56 -8.38
C ILE A 98 -0.36 0.98 -7.97
N MET A 99 0.37 0.50 -8.95
CA MET A 99 1.60 -0.27 -8.77
C MET A 99 2.78 0.39 -9.48
N ARG A 100 3.98 0.11 -8.99
CA ARG A 100 5.23 0.48 -9.64
C ARG A 100 5.27 -0.09 -11.07
N ALA A 101 5.60 0.74 -12.06
CA ALA A 101 5.82 0.24 -13.41
C ALA A 101 7.03 -0.70 -13.46
N ALA A 102 6.94 -1.77 -14.22
CA ALA A 102 8.08 -2.66 -14.47
C ALA A 102 9.28 -1.85 -14.98
N GLY A 103 10.46 -2.11 -14.40
CA GLY A 103 11.68 -1.40 -14.78
C GLY A 103 11.85 -0.02 -14.13
N ASP A 104 10.93 0.44 -13.32
CA ASP A 104 11.08 1.66 -12.53
C ASP A 104 11.70 1.33 -11.16
N TYR A 105 12.96 1.71 -10.95
CA TYR A 105 13.73 1.41 -9.74
C TYR A 105 13.90 2.61 -8.82
N ARG A 106 13.12 3.69 -9.04
CA ARG A 106 13.19 4.88 -8.17
C ARG A 106 12.65 4.55 -6.78
N ALA A 107 12.98 5.41 -5.81
CA ALA A 107 12.54 5.22 -4.42
C ALA A 107 11.00 5.25 -4.29
N ASP A 108 10.47 4.53 -3.31
CA ASP A 108 9.02 4.41 -3.08
C ASP A 108 8.33 5.74 -2.84
N ASP A 109 8.97 6.66 -2.12
CA ASP A 109 8.40 7.99 -1.87
C ASP A 109 8.21 8.79 -3.15
N VAL A 110 9.16 8.71 -4.08
CA VAL A 110 9.06 9.36 -5.40
C VAL A 110 7.89 8.78 -6.21
N ILE A 111 7.80 7.46 -6.26
CA ILE A 111 6.77 6.76 -7.03
C ILE A 111 5.38 7.00 -6.45
N LYS A 112 5.22 6.89 -5.13
CA LYS A 112 3.94 7.12 -4.47
C LYS A 112 3.50 8.59 -4.55
N GLU A 113 4.44 9.53 -4.58
CA GLU A 113 4.10 10.93 -4.82
C GLU A 113 3.53 11.15 -6.23
N GLU A 114 4.08 10.47 -7.23
CA GLU A 114 3.50 10.51 -8.60
C GLU A 114 2.11 9.86 -8.64
N PHE A 115 1.89 8.76 -7.91
CA PHE A 115 0.55 8.17 -7.79
C PHE A 115 -0.45 9.16 -7.18
N LEU A 116 -0.02 9.88 -6.15
CA LEU A 116 -0.81 10.92 -5.51
C LEU A 116 -1.19 12.02 -6.50
N ASP A 117 -0.21 12.55 -7.23
CA ASP A 117 -0.44 13.58 -8.24
C ASP A 117 -1.43 13.10 -9.32
N HIS A 118 -1.31 11.84 -9.72
CA HIS A 118 -2.18 11.23 -10.72
C HIS A 118 -3.65 11.21 -10.26
N ILE A 119 -3.93 10.77 -9.04
CA ILE A 119 -5.32 10.73 -8.55
C ILE A 119 -5.87 12.13 -8.26
N ILE A 120 -5.05 13.04 -7.77
CA ILE A 120 -5.46 14.43 -7.56
C ILE A 120 -5.89 15.08 -8.88
N ALA A 121 -5.11 14.86 -9.95
CA ALA A 121 -5.43 15.37 -11.28
C ALA A 121 -6.77 14.82 -11.81
N GLN A 122 -7.22 13.67 -11.33
CA GLN A 122 -8.51 13.07 -11.66
C GLN A 122 -9.66 13.55 -10.75
N GLY A 123 -9.40 14.45 -9.81
CA GLY A 123 -10.43 15.03 -8.93
C GLY A 123 -10.60 14.29 -7.60
N TYR A 124 -9.73 13.35 -7.27
CA TYR A 124 -9.75 12.71 -5.96
C TYR A 124 -9.11 13.60 -4.89
N ASN A 125 -9.66 13.55 -3.69
CA ASN A 125 -9.20 14.33 -2.55
C ASN A 125 -8.74 13.38 -1.43
N PRO A 126 -7.44 13.08 -1.34
CA PRO A 126 -6.92 12.19 -0.30
C PRO A 126 -7.15 12.76 1.10
N ARG A 127 -7.98 12.08 1.89
CA ARG A 127 -8.28 12.48 3.26
C ARG A 127 -7.28 11.90 4.24
N PHE A 128 -7.01 10.63 4.11
CA PHE A 128 -5.93 10.00 4.88
C PHE A 128 -5.35 8.79 4.14
N VAL A 129 -4.17 8.41 4.58
CA VAL A 129 -3.41 7.26 4.09
C VAL A 129 -2.97 6.41 5.27
N VAL A 130 -2.95 5.09 5.08
CA VAL A 130 -2.31 4.15 6.00
C VAL A 130 -1.04 3.61 5.34
N ASP A 131 0.10 3.87 5.93
CA ASP A 131 1.43 3.50 5.41
C ASP A 131 2.39 3.26 6.57
N ASP A 132 3.54 2.61 6.33
CA ASP A 132 4.50 2.27 7.38
C ASP A 132 5.91 2.84 7.16
N ARG A 133 6.32 3.01 5.89
CA ARG A 133 7.70 3.33 5.54
C ARG A 133 8.05 4.79 5.86
N PRO A 134 9.12 5.05 6.66
CA PRO A 134 9.45 6.41 7.11
C PRO A 134 9.57 7.44 6.00
N SER A 135 10.29 7.13 4.91
CA SER A 135 10.48 8.07 3.80
C SER A 135 9.16 8.41 3.10
N VAL A 136 8.28 7.44 2.95
CA VAL A 136 6.94 7.62 2.37
C VAL A 136 6.04 8.41 3.32
N CYS A 137 6.11 8.09 4.61
CA CYS A 137 5.36 8.83 5.65
C CYS A 137 5.73 10.31 5.68
N GLU A 138 7.01 10.66 5.53
CA GLU A 138 7.44 12.05 5.42
C GLU A 138 6.90 12.73 4.16
N MET A 139 6.82 12.03 3.05
CA MET A 139 6.20 12.53 1.83
C MET A 139 4.71 12.84 2.05
N TRP A 140 3.95 11.94 2.68
CA TRP A 140 2.55 12.17 2.99
C TRP A 140 2.33 13.41 3.84
N LYS A 141 3.15 13.57 4.89
CA LYS A 141 3.11 14.77 5.76
C LYS A 141 3.40 16.05 4.97
N ARG A 142 4.46 16.05 4.15
CA ARG A 142 4.84 17.19 3.32
C ARG A 142 3.73 17.58 2.35
N ARG A 143 2.99 16.60 1.83
CA ARG A 143 1.87 16.83 0.91
C ARG A 143 0.56 17.16 1.62
N GLY A 144 0.55 17.22 2.95
CA GLY A 144 -0.62 17.60 3.74
C GLY A 144 -1.72 16.54 3.82
N VAL A 145 -1.39 15.28 3.52
CA VAL A 145 -2.31 14.15 3.68
C VAL A 145 -2.23 13.63 5.11
N THR A 146 -3.37 13.44 5.77
CA THR A 146 -3.39 12.86 7.11
C THR A 146 -2.83 11.45 7.08
N LEU A 147 -1.80 11.20 7.88
CA LEU A 147 -1.12 9.91 7.95
C LEU A 147 -1.56 9.14 9.18
N LEU A 148 -2.01 7.91 8.94
CA LEU A 148 -2.16 6.87 9.96
C LEU A 148 -0.99 5.89 9.77
N ARG A 149 0.06 6.04 10.56
CA ARG A 149 1.24 5.20 10.42
C ARG A 149 1.04 3.88 11.13
N HIS A 150 1.22 2.77 10.42
CA HIS A 150 1.26 1.45 11.02
C HIS A 150 2.63 1.20 11.65
N ASP A 151 2.67 1.13 12.96
CA ASP A 151 3.87 0.74 13.71
C ASP A 151 3.99 -0.78 13.71
N ASN A 152 4.80 -1.31 12.80
CA ASN A 152 5.07 -2.73 12.66
C ASN A 152 6.40 -3.16 13.31
N GLY A 153 7.10 -2.25 13.99
CA GLY A 153 8.39 -2.50 14.63
C GLY A 153 9.58 -2.64 13.67
N GLN A 154 9.37 -2.48 12.36
CA GLN A 154 10.41 -2.72 11.35
C GLN A 154 11.35 -1.53 11.16
N TRP A 155 10.88 -0.34 11.53
CA TRP A 155 11.54 0.93 11.25
C TRP A 155 12.07 1.60 12.52
N ASP A 156 11.93 0.95 13.67
CA ASP A 156 12.50 1.42 14.92
C ASP A 156 14.00 1.21 14.90
N VAL A 157 14.70 2.24 14.48
CA VAL A 157 16.14 2.35 14.65
C VAL A 157 16.40 3.15 15.93
N SER A 158 16.70 2.45 16.95
CA SER A 158 17.25 3.05 18.16
C SER A 158 18.68 3.53 17.92
#